data_d8ce1eb30390b9beda95ad5475e608fc
#
_entry.id   d8ce1eb30390b9beda95ad5475e608fc
#
_cell.length_a   1.000
_cell.length_b   1.000
_cell.length_c   1.000
_cell.angle_alpha   90.00
_cell.angle_beta   90.00
_cell.angle_gamma   90.00
#
_symmetry.space_group_name_H-M   'P 1'
#
loop_
_entity.id
_entity.type
_entity.pdbx_description
1 polymer ?
#
loop_
_entity_poly.entity_id
_entity_poly.type
_entity_poly.pdbx_seq_one_letter_code
_entity_poly.pdbx_strand_id
1 'polypeptide(L)'
;MAEKRSICLINDSFPPVIDGVANAVTNYATVIQRDYGDATVVTPYYPDADDSVYPFPVLRYPSIDMTKLVGYRAGFPLSPELMEQVEGRHIDLIHSHCPVTSMVLARMLRQKLNVPLVFTYHTKFDIDIANAIHSKLLQEASIKLLVENISACDEVWTVSHGAGENLRSLGYQGDYIVMPNGVDFPAGRLGEDKVRSVGANLDLPEGVPLFLFVGRMMWYKGLRIILDALKQLKDEGQDFRMVFVGKGTDGDAIRAYAGELGLRDKVFFEAPCYDREVIRAWYCRADLFLFPSTFDTNGLVVREAAACGLASVLIAGSCAAEDVTDGQNGFFIEENAASMAAMLRRLIPQRELMRRVGENAQKEIYISWDDSIANACRRYEVVLDNFRRGLYPVHDTPADGFLRGTAESLDAINRVRAARDQLRAAMDEDVRQWHDEVQENRLRAQENREKFQEKLTQLRQRIDRYL
;
A
#
# COMPACT_ATOMS: atom_id res chain seq x y z
N MET A 1 1.99 0.26 31.08
CA MET A 1 2.15 0.61 29.65
C MET A 1 2.20 -0.73 28.92
N ALA A 2 1.41 -0.91 27.86
CA ALA A 2 1.55 -2.09 27.01
C ALA A 2 2.98 -2.12 26.45
N GLU A 3 3.58 -3.30 26.35
CA GLU A 3 4.89 -3.49 25.77
C GLU A 3 4.85 -3.04 24.30
N LYS A 4 5.75 -2.14 23.89
CA LYS A 4 5.82 -1.69 22.49
C LYS A 4 6.18 -2.88 21.60
N ARG A 5 5.42 -3.10 20.55
CA ARG A 5 5.64 -4.15 19.55
C ARG A 5 6.41 -3.61 18.35
N SER A 6 7.21 -4.46 17.73
CA SER A 6 7.90 -4.16 16.49
C SER A 6 7.28 -4.97 15.34
N ILE A 7 6.63 -4.27 14.41
CA ILE A 7 5.88 -4.87 13.31
C ILE A 7 6.62 -4.63 11.99
N CYS A 8 6.94 -5.70 11.28
CA CYS A 8 7.52 -5.64 9.95
C CYS A 8 6.42 -5.77 8.90
N LEU A 9 6.18 -4.70 8.14
CA LEU A 9 5.20 -4.64 7.05
C LEU A 9 5.91 -4.88 5.72
N ILE A 10 5.51 -5.91 4.97
CA ILE A 10 6.18 -6.28 3.72
C ILE A 10 5.19 -6.17 2.56
N ASN A 11 5.57 -5.45 1.49
CA ASN A 11 4.74 -5.30 0.30
C ASN A 11 5.58 -5.14 -0.97
N ASP A 12 5.05 -5.57 -2.12
CA ASP A 12 5.71 -5.43 -3.43
C ASP A 12 5.55 -4.03 -4.03
N SER A 13 4.63 -3.21 -3.52
CA SER A 13 4.46 -1.80 -3.91
C SER A 13 4.52 -0.87 -2.70
N PHE A 14 5.19 0.26 -2.86
CA PHE A 14 5.27 1.33 -1.87
C PHE A 14 5.60 2.64 -2.60
N PRO A 15 5.28 3.82 -2.06
CA PRO A 15 5.61 5.07 -2.75
C PRO A 15 7.05 5.09 -3.29
N PRO A 16 7.28 5.63 -4.51
CA PRO A 16 6.40 6.51 -5.27
C PRO A 16 5.27 5.83 -6.07
N VAL A 17 5.09 4.53 -5.97
CA VAL A 17 3.93 3.84 -6.58
C VAL A 17 2.67 4.22 -5.82
N ILE A 18 1.64 4.63 -6.57
CA ILE A 18 0.34 5.02 -6.03
C ILE A 18 -0.68 3.95 -6.37
N ASP A 19 -0.97 3.09 -5.41
CA ASP A 19 -2.05 2.09 -5.47
C ASP A 19 -2.71 1.90 -4.09
N GLY A 20 -3.82 1.18 -4.06
CA GLY A 20 -4.59 0.98 -2.83
C GLY A 20 -3.85 0.20 -1.75
N VAL A 21 -2.94 -0.73 -2.13
CA VAL A 21 -2.16 -1.54 -1.19
C VAL A 21 -0.99 -0.74 -0.63
N ALA A 22 -0.28 0.01 -1.48
CA ALA A 22 0.77 0.93 -1.05
C ALA A 22 0.23 1.96 -0.04
N ASN A 23 -0.97 2.52 -0.31
CA ASN A 23 -1.66 3.42 0.62
C ASN A 23 -2.01 2.72 1.94
N ALA A 24 -2.52 1.50 1.90
CA ALA A 24 -2.82 0.73 3.11
C ALA A 24 -1.55 0.51 3.96
N VAL A 25 -0.45 0.05 3.37
CA VAL A 25 0.82 -0.19 4.09
C VAL A 25 1.36 1.10 4.69
N THR A 26 1.29 2.22 3.96
CA THR A 26 1.72 3.53 4.47
C THR A 26 0.91 3.95 5.70
N ASN A 27 -0.42 3.77 5.66
CA ASN A 27 -1.27 4.08 6.80
C ASN A 27 -1.01 3.14 7.98
N TYR A 28 -0.88 1.82 7.74
CA TYR A 28 -0.50 0.85 8.78
C TYR A 28 0.80 1.27 9.46
N ALA A 29 1.86 1.52 8.69
CA ALA A 29 3.15 1.92 9.25
C ALA A 29 3.07 3.24 10.05
N THR A 30 2.34 4.23 9.52
CA THR A 30 2.19 5.55 10.16
C THR A 30 1.48 5.45 11.51
N VAL A 31 0.34 4.75 11.55
CA VAL A 31 -0.46 4.65 12.78
C VAL A 31 0.22 3.74 13.80
N ILE A 32 0.82 2.62 13.37
CA ILE A 32 1.58 1.74 14.26
C ILE A 32 2.74 2.53 14.90
N GLN A 33 3.54 3.24 14.09
CA GLN A 33 4.67 4.03 14.59
C GLN A 33 4.25 5.14 15.55
N ARG A 34 3.10 5.75 15.30
CA ARG A 34 2.58 6.84 16.13
C ARG A 34 2.03 6.35 17.48
N ASP A 35 1.26 5.25 17.48
CA ASP A 35 0.36 4.92 18.60
C ASP A 35 0.64 3.56 19.26
N TYR A 36 1.26 2.59 18.58
CA TYR A 36 1.27 1.19 19.04
C TYR A 36 2.65 0.60 19.25
N GLY A 37 3.67 1.04 18.50
CA GLY A 37 4.99 0.45 18.60
C GLY A 37 5.94 0.93 17.51
N ASP A 38 6.87 0.07 17.11
CA ASP A 38 7.80 0.37 16.05
C ASP A 38 7.35 -0.31 14.74
N ALA A 39 7.25 0.47 13.66
CA ALA A 39 6.96 -0.05 12.33
C ALA A 39 8.24 -0.09 11.48
N THR A 40 8.41 -1.13 10.70
CA THR A 40 9.44 -1.21 9.65
C THR A 40 8.77 -1.65 8.36
N VAL A 41 8.95 -0.88 7.28
CA VAL A 41 8.44 -1.26 5.95
C VAL A 41 9.56 -1.89 5.14
N VAL A 42 9.29 -3.02 4.49
CA VAL A 42 10.21 -3.70 3.58
C VAL A 42 9.58 -3.80 2.19
N THR A 43 10.25 -3.29 1.16
CA THR A 43 9.68 -3.12 -0.17
C THR A 43 10.76 -3.12 -1.27
N PRO A 44 10.43 -3.36 -2.55
CA PRO A 44 11.39 -3.24 -3.65
C PRO A 44 11.96 -1.83 -3.79
N TYR A 45 13.18 -1.75 -4.31
CA TYR A 45 13.83 -0.49 -4.62
C TYR A 45 13.18 0.21 -5.82
N TYR A 46 12.93 1.53 -5.67
CA TYR A 46 12.52 2.45 -6.73
C TYR A 46 13.51 3.62 -6.80
N PRO A 47 14.00 4.01 -8.00
CA PRO A 47 15.02 5.06 -8.15
C PRO A 47 14.61 6.42 -7.58
N ASP A 48 13.33 6.77 -7.71
CA ASP A 48 12.78 8.09 -7.33
C ASP A 48 12.13 8.09 -5.94
N ALA A 49 12.43 7.07 -5.11
CA ALA A 49 11.87 6.98 -3.77
C ALA A 49 12.61 7.93 -2.80
N ASP A 50 11.84 8.72 -2.07
CA ASP A 50 12.32 9.50 -0.92
C ASP A 50 11.71 8.90 0.37
N ASP A 51 12.50 8.11 1.07
CA ASP A 51 12.08 7.45 2.30
C ASP A 51 12.29 8.33 3.55
N SER A 52 12.95 9.47 3.43
CA SER A 52 13.22 10.40 4.54
C SER A 52 11.95 11.10 5.06
N VAL A 53 10.89 11.09 4.28
CA VAL A 53 9.59 11.71 4.63
C VAL A 53 8.79 10.90 5.65
N TYR A 54 9.15 9.62 5.90
CA TYR A 54 8.41 8.74 6.79
C TYR A 54 8.97 8.75 8.21
N PRO A 55 8.12 8.69 9.25
CA PRO A 55 8.57 8.61 10.65
C PRO A 55 9.04 7.20 11.07
N PHE A 56 9.04 6.24 10.14
CA PHE A 56 9.46 4.86 10.32
C PHE A 56 10.51 4.47 9.26
N PRO A 57 11.36 3.48 9.53
CA PRO A 57 12.32 2.99 8.55
C PRO A 57 11.67 2.27 7.39
N VAL A 58 12.16 2.55 6.17
CA VAL A 58 11.84 1.82 4.94
C VAL A 58 13.09 1.14 4.42
N LEU A 59 13.06 -0.19 4.37
CA LEU A 59 14.16 -1.01 3.87
C LEU A 59 13.83 -1.46 2.45
N ARG A 60 14.71 -1.13 1.50
CA ARG A 60 14.48 -1.45 0.10
C ARG A 60 15.45 -2.52 -0.40
N TYR A 61 14.89 -3.62 -0.93
CA TYR A 61 15.66 -4.68 -1.57
C TYR A 61 15.77 -4.50 -3.08
N PRO A 62 16.79 -5.10 -3.73
CA PRO A 62 17.02 -4.94 -5.16
C PRO A 62 15.81 -5.27 -6.00
N SER A 63 15.60 -4.54 -7.09
CA SER A 63 14.47 -4.73 -8.01
C SER A 63 14.89 -4.52 -9.46
N ILE A 64 14.17 -5.19 -10.37
CA ILE A 64 14.33 -5.08 -11.82
C ILE A 64 13.12 -4.33 -12.38
N ASP A 65 13.34 -3.45 -13.34
CA ASP A 65 12.25 -2.71 -13.98
C ASP A 65 11.44 -3.63 -14.91
N MET A 66 10.22 -3.95 -14.48
CA MET A 66 9.24 -4.73 -15.23
C MET A 66 7.96 -3.91 -15.47
N THR A 67 8.01 -2.59 -15.29
CA THR A 67 6.84 -1.69 -15.36
C THR A 67 6.12 -1.75 -16.70
N LYS A 68 6.85 -1.97 -17.82
CA LYS A 68 6.26 -2.13 -19.15
C LYS A 68 5.48 -3.45 -19.32
N LEU A 69 5.78 -4.46 -18.54
CA LEU A 69 5.18 -5.80 -18.68
C LEU A 69 4.05 -6.02 -17.66
N VAL A 70 4.29 -5.66 -16.40
CA VAL A 70 3.37 -5.96 -15.30
C VAL A 70 2.92 -4.71 -14.51
N GLY A 71 3.36 -3.53 -14.90
CA GLY A 71 3.00 -2.27 -14.22
C GLY A 71 3.85 -1.94 -12.99
N TYR A 72 4.72 -2.83 -12.53
CA TYR A 72 5.52 -2.71 -11.32
C TYR A 72 6.98 -3.11 -11.55
N ARG A 73 7.84 -2.77 -10.60
CA ARG A 73 9.20 -3.32 -10.52
C ARG A 73 9.15 -4.69 -9.83
N ALA A 74 9.81 -5.69 -10.41
CA ALA A 74 9.94 -7.00 -9.79
C ALA A 74 11.06 -6.97 -8.75
N GLY A 75 10.73 -7.21 -7.50
CA GLY A 75 11.70 -7.29 -6.42
C GLY A 75 12.52 -8.58 -6.46
N PHE A 76 13.76 -8.53 -5.98
CA PHE A 76 14.62 -9.68 -5.80
C PHE A 76 14.96 -9.80 -4.29
N PRO A 77 14.21 -10.62 -3.53
CA PRO A 77 14.24 -10.60 -2.06
C PRO A 77 15.48 -11.27 -1.46
N LEU A 78 16.33 -11.93 -2.28
CA LEU A 78 17.50 -12.65 -1.83
C LEU A 78 18.69 -11.70 -1.66
N SER A 79 18.61 -10.79 -0.69
CA SER A 79 19.66 -9.82 -0.35
C SER A 79 20.21 -10.11 1.05
N PRO A 80 21.49 -10.48 1.15
CA PRO A 80 22.13 -10.67 2.45
C PRO A 80 22.08 -9.42 3.33
N GLU A 81 22.28 -8.25 2.73
CA GLU A 81 22.27 -6.96 3.43
C GLU A 81 20.90 -6.65 4.04
N LEU A 82 19.82 -6.96 3.29
CA LEU A 82 18.46 -6.77 3.79
C LEU A 82 18.19 -7.70 5.00
N MET A 83 18.58 -8.95 4.89
CA MET A 83 18.40 -9.93 5.98
C MET A 83 19.07 -9.42 7.28
N GLU A 84 20.30 -8.95 7.20
CA GLU A 84 21.02 -8.38 8.34
C GLU A 84 20.32 -7.12 8.91
N GLN A 85 19.85 -6.23 8.04
CA GLN A 85 19.15 -5.02 8.47
C GLN A 85 17.83 -5.30 9.18
N VAL A 86 17.08 -6.32 8.75
CA VAL A 86 15.83 -6.72 9.38
C VAL A 86 16.07 -7.41 10.72
N GLU A 87 17.09 -8.31 10.79
CA GLU A 87 17.46 -8.99 12.03
C GLU A 87 17.88 -8.04 13.15
N GLY A 88 18.59 -6.98 12.82
CA GLY A 88 19.01 -5.96 13.78
C GLY A 88 17.85 -5.16 14.40
N ARG A 89 16.59 -5.37 13.97
CA ARG A 89 15.42 -4.57 14.41
C ARG A 89 14.50 -5.25 15.42
N HIS A 90 14.81 -6.45 15.91
CA HIS A 90 13.99 -7.16 16.91
C HIS A 90 12.50 -7.23 16.55
N ILE A 91 12.18 -7.77 15.39
CA ILE A 91 10.79 -7.87 14.90
C ILE A 91 9.99 -8.87 15.75
N ASP A 92 8.79 -8.50 16.19
CA ASP A 92 7.86 -9.37 16.93
C ASP A 92 6.87 -10.08 15.99
N LEU A 93 6.47 -9.45 14.88
CA LEU A 93 5.49 -9.96 13.93
C LEU A 93 5.76 -9.44 12.52
N ILE A 94 5.55 -10.30 11.53
CA ILE A 94 5.61 -9.94 10.11
C ILE A 94 4.20 -9.89 9.56
N HIS A 95 3.86 -8.80 8.85
CA HIS A 95 2.60 -8.67 8.13
C HIS A 95 2.86 -8.39 6.66
N SER A 96 2.54 -9.35 5.80
CA SER A 96 2.66 -9.21 4.34
C SER A 96 1.34 -8.76 3.72
N HIS A 97 1.43 -7.85 2.74
CA HIS A 97 0.28 -7.30 2.02
C HIS A 97 0.22 -7.70 0.55
N CYS A 98 1.23 -8.44 0.06
CA CYS A 98 1.26 -8.99 -1.29
C CYS A 98 1.76 -10.44 -1.27
N PRO A 99 1.14 -11.38 -2.01
CA PRO A 99 1.46 -12.80 -1.93
C PRO A 99 2.56 -13.26 -2.90
N VAL A 100 3.26 -12.34 -3.57
CA VAL A 100 4.24 -12.64 -4.61
C VAL A 100 5.67 -12.62 -4.03
N THR A 101 6.51 -11.68 -4.44
CA THR A 101 7.93 -11.62 -4.02
C THR A 101 8.10 -11.31 -2.54
N SER A 102 7.32 -10.36 -2.04
CA SER A 102 7.30 -10.00 -0.62
C SER A 102 6.91 -11.17 0.28
N MET A 103 6.05 -12.08 -0.17
CA MET A 103 5.68 -13.25 0.62
C MET A 103 6.81 -14.27 0.71
N VAL A 104 7.58 -14.47 -0.35
CA VAL A 104 8.79 -15.31 -0.30
C VAL A 104 9.76 -14.80 0.77
N LEU A 105 10.00 -13.48 0.79
CA LEU A 105 10.81 -12.84 1.81
C LEU A 105 10.21 -12.99 3.22
N ALA A 106 8.90 -12.75 3.36
CA ALA A 106 8.19 -12.85 4.63
C ALA A 106 8.31 -14.27 5.24
N ARG A 107 8.16 -15.33 4.40
CA ARG A 107 8.32 -16.72 4.83
C ARG A 107 9.77 -17.04 5.26
N MET A 108 10.78 -16.50 4.54
CA MET A 108 12.18 -16.65 4.93
C MET A 108 12.46 -15.99 6.28
N LEU A 109 12.02 -14.75 6.45
CA LEU A 109 12.20 -13.98 7.69
C LEU A 109 11.47 -14.64 8.87
N ARG A 110 10.21 -15.09 8.66
CA ARG A 110 9.44 -15.81 9.66
C ARG A 110 10.20 -16.98 10.26
N GLN A 111 10.77 -17.82 9.41
CA GLN A 111 11.52 -18.99 9.86
C GLN A 111 12.80 -18.62 10.58
N LYS A 112 13.50 -17.59 10.09
CA LYS A 112 14.76 -17.15 10.67
C LYS A 112 14.57 -16.44 12.01
N LEU A 113 13.58 -15.54 12.11
CA LEU A 113 13.30 -14.77 13.32
C LEU A 113 12.43 -15.53 14.32
N ASN A 114 11.79 -16.62 13.91
CA ASN A 114 10.84 -17.40 14.68
C ASN A 114 9.69 -16.51 15.24
N VAL A 115 9.04 -15.78 14.35
CA VAL A 115 7.93 -14.85 14.64
C VAL A 115 6.70 -15.18 13.80
N PRO A 116 5.48 -14.83 14.21
CA PRO A 116 4.28 -15.10 13.43
C PRO A 116 4.23 -14.27 12.15
N LEU A 117 3.58 -14.85 11.13
CA LEU A 117 3.35 -14.25 9.82
C LEU A 117 1.85 -14.08 9.57
N VAL A 118 1.42 -12.84 9.40
CA VAL A 118 0.06 -12.45 8.99
C VAL A 118 0.08 -12.03 7.52
N PHE A 119 -0.99 -12.31 6.81
CA PHE A 119 -1.18 -11.84 5.43
C PHE A 119 -2.53 -11.16 5.28
N THR A 120 -2.59 -10.00 4.58
CA THR A 120 -3.85 -9.38 4.18
C THR A 120 -4.06 -9.46 2.66
N TYR A 121 -5.18 -10.06 2.26
CA TYR A 121 -5.62 -10.18 0.88
C TYR A 121 -6.40 -8.92 0.46
N HIS A 122 -5.77 -8.08 -0.38
CA HIS A 122 -6.32 -6.79 -0.81
C HIS A 122 -6.97 -6.83 -2.19
N THR A 123 -6.52 -7.70 -3.08
CA THR A 123 -6.80 -7.64 -4.52
C THR A 123 -7.25 -9.00 -5.05
N LYS A 124 -8.17 -9.01 -6.01
CA LYS A 124 -8.57 -10.21 -6.76
C LYS A 124 -7.48 -10.56 -7.77
N PHE A 125 -6.49 -11.34 -7.37
CA PHE A 125 -5.30 -11.65 -8.17
C PHE A 125 -5.59 -12.49 -9.41
N ASP A 126 -6.68 -13.25 -9.47
CA ASP A 126 -7.12 -13.99 -10.65
C ASP A 126 -7.29 -13.08 -11.87
N ILE A 127 -7.85 -11.91 -11.67
CA ILE A 127 -8.08 -10.91 -12.72
C ILE A 127 -6.75 -10.29 -13.16
N ASP A 128 -5.89 -9.92 -12.22
CA ASP A 128 -4.58 -9.33 -12.53
C ASP A 128 -3.67 -10.33 -13.25
N ILE A 129 -3.67 -11.61 -12.80
CA ILE A 129 -2.94 -12.71 -13.45
C ILE A 129 -3.50 -12.98 -14.85
N ALA A 130 -4.83 -13.00 -15.03
CA ALA A 130 -5.45 -13.22 -16.34
C ALA A 130 -5.10 -12.11 -17.34
N ASN A 131 -4.98 -10.87 -16.87
CA ASN A 131 -4.58 -9.73 -17.69
C ASN A 131 -3.09 -9.74 -18.05
N ALA A 132 -2.23 -10.21 -17.15
CA ALA A 132 -0.77 -10.22 -17.34
C ALA A 132 -0.27 -11.46 -18.09
N ILE A 133 -0.91 -12.61 -17.93
CA ILE A 133 -0.46 -13.92 -18.43
C ILE A 133 -1.51 -14.48 -19.39
N HIS A 134 -1.14 -14.67 -20.67
CA HIS A 134 -2.07 -15.16 -21.70
C HIS A 134 -2.22 -16.69 -21.71
N SER A 135 -1.28 -17.44 -21.12
CA SER A 135 -1.31 -18.91 -21.07
C SER A 135 -2.11 -19.41 -19.88
N LYS A 136 -3.19 -20.15 -20.08
CA LYS A 136 -4.02 -20.74 -19.01
C LYS A 136 -3.21 -21.61 -18.05
N LEU A 137 -2.30 -22.43 -18.57
CA LEU A 137 -1.44 -23.29 -17.74
C LEU A 137 -0.56 -22.47 -16.79
N LEU A 138 0.00 -21.35 -17.27
CA LEU A 138 0.80 -20.45 -16.43
C LEU A 138 -0.06 -19.66 -15.45
N GLN A 139 -1.29 -19.28 -15.82
CA GLN A 139 -2.26 -18.67 -14.88
C GLN A 139 -2.56 -19.61 -13.72
N GLU A 140 -2.92 -20.88 -14.02
CA GLU A 140 -3.23 -21.89 -12.99
C GLU A 140 -2.01 -22.16 -12.09
N ALA A 141 -0.82 -22.27 -12.65
CA ALA A 141 0.41 -22.45 -11.88
C ALA A 141 0.70 -21.25 -10.98
N SER A 142 0.49 -20.03 -11.47
CA SER A 142 0.69 -18.79 -10.71
C SER A 142 -0.31 -18.68 -9.56
N ILE A 143 -1.59 -18.96 -9.80
CA ILE A 143 -2.65 -18.99 -8.79
C ILE A 143 -2.33 -20.03 -7.71
N LYS A 144 -1.93 -21.24 -8.11
CA LYS A 144 -1.54 -22.30 -7.17
C LYS A 144 -0.40 -21.87 -6.26
N LEU A 145 0.67 -21.27 -6.82
CA LEU A 145 1.81 -20.76 -6.06
C LEU A 145 1.38 -19.65 -5.09
N LEU A 146 0.50 -18.75 -5.54
CA LEU A 146 -0.06 -17.68 -4.72
C LEU A 146 -0.83 -18.25 -3.52
N VAL A 147 -1.73 -19.19 -3.76
CA VAL A 147 -2.53 -19.84 -2.69
C VAL A 147 -1.62 -20.62 -1.74
N GLU A 148 -0.60 -21.30 -2.23
CA GLU A 148 0.38 -22.01 -1.42
C GLU A 148 1.16 -21.05 -0.51
N ASN A 149 1.59 -19.89 -1.03
CA ASN A 149 2.23 -18.84 -0.25
C ASN A 149 1.31 -18.29 0.85
N ILE A 150 0.05 -18.02 0.53
CA ILE A 150 -0.95 -17.52 1.50
C ILE A 150 -1.23 -18.58 2.57
N SER A 151 -1.35 -19.85 2.18
CA SER A 151 -1.61 -20.96 3.10
C SER A 151 -0.46 -21.24 4.10
N ALA A 152 0.72 -20.67 3.84
CA ALA A 152 1.87 -20.77 4.74
C ALA A 152 1.86 -19.69 5.86
N CYS A 153 0.85 -18.82 5.91
CA CYS A 153 0.72 -17.80 6.95
C CYS A 153 0.03 -18.35 8.20
N ASP A 154 0.34 -17.78 9.36
CA ASP A 154 -0.31 -18.14 10.64
C ASP A 154 -1.72 -17.59 10.71
N GLU A 155 -1.96 -16.40 10.18
CA GLU A 155 -3.30 -15.86 9.95
C GLU A 155 -3.42 -15.21 8.56
N VAL A 156 -4.60 -15.36 7.97
CA VAL A 156 -4.99 -14.72 6.73
C VAL A 156 -6.13 -13.76 7.00
N TRP A 157 -5.92 -12.51 6.65
CA TRP A 157 -6.93 -11.46 6.73
C TRP A 157 -7.41 -11.09 5.34
N THR A 158 -8.65 -10.63 5.25
CA THR A 158 -9.23 -10.14 3.99
C THR A 158 -9.91 -8.80 4.24
N VAL A 159 -9.93 -7.94 3.23
CA VAL A 159 -10.52 -6.59 3.38
C VAL A 159 -12.05 -6.60 3.34
N SER A 160 -12.68 -7.74 2.96
CA SER A 160 -14.12 -7.94 2.89
C SER A 160 -14.42 -9.44 2.85
N HIS A 161 -15.67 -9.84 3.11
CA HIS A 161 -16.11 -11.22 2.94
C HIS A 161 -15.98 -11.68 1.49
N GLY A 162 -16.40 -10.85 0.52
CA GLY A 162 -16.28 -11.20 -0.90
C GLY A 162 -14.83 -11.33 -1.38
N ALA A 163 -13.89 -10.60 -0.80
CA ALA A 163 -12.46 -10.84 -1.04
C ALA A 163 -12.03 -12.21 -0.49
N GLY A 164 -12.54 -12.61 0.68
CA GLY A 164 -12.31 -13.93 1.27
C GLY A 164 -12.89 -15.06 0.43
N GLU A 165 -14.13 -14.90 -0.05
CA GLU A 165 -14.76 -15.87 -0.93
C GLU A 165 -14.06 -15.97 -2.30
N ASN A 166 -13.58 -14.85 -2.84
CA ASN A 166 -12.71 -14.89 -4.02
C ASN A 166 -11.43 -15.71 -3.74
N LEU A 167 -10.76 -15.47 -2.62
CA LEU A 167 -9.57 -16.24 -2.24
C LEU A 167 -9.88 -17.74 -2.12
N ARG A 168 -11.03 -18.11 -1.53
CA ARG A 168 -11.50 -19.51 -1.46
C ARG A 168 -11.76 -20.10 -2.85
N SER A 169 -12.34 -19.33 -3.76
CA SER A 169 -12.57 -19.77 -5.14
C SER A 169 -11.27 -20.06 -5.91
N LEU A 170 -10.15 -19.46 -5.49
CA LEU A 170 -8.82 -19.73 -6.02
C LEU A 170 -8.18 -20.99 -5.44
N GLY A 171 -8.80 -21.62 -4.44
CA GLY A 171 -8.36 -22.89 -3.84
C GLY A 171 -7.84 -22.76 -2.41
N TYR A 172 -7.89 -21.61 -1.77
CA TYR A 172 -7.54 -21.45 -0.35
C TYR A 172 -8.55 -22.19 0.53
N GLN A 173 -8.06 -23.05 1.43
CA GLN A 173 -8.89 -23.90 2.29
C GLN A 173 -8.89 -23.47 3.76
N GLY A 174 -8.07 -22.48 4.12
CA GLY A 174 -7.96 -22.00 5.49
C GLY A 174 -9.09 -21.04 5.90
N ASP A 175 -9.10 -20.67 7.17
CA ASP A 175 -9.96 -19.62 7.68
C ASP A 175 -9.37 -18.24 7.38
N TYR A 176 -10.25 -17.24 7.27
CA TYR A 176 -9.83 -15.84 7.14
C TYR A 176 -10.59 -14.95 8.11
N ILE A 177 -9.99 -13.82 8.44
CA ILE A 177 -10.57 -12.78 9.29
C ILE A 177 -10.81 -11.54 8.42
N VAL A 178 -12.01 -10.96 8.48
CA VAL A 178 -12.30 -9.71 7.78
C VAL A 178 -11.75 -8.55 8.57
N MET A 179 -10.82 -7.82 7.94
CA MET A 179 -10.16 -6.63 8.47
C MET A 179 -10.30 -5.50 7.44
N PRO A 180 -11.38 -4.71 7.50
CA PRO A 180 -11.64 -3.67 6.51
C PRO A 180 -10.60 -2.56 6.55
N ASN A 181 -10.25 -2.03 5.37
CA ASN A 181 -9.43 -0.84 5.26
C ASN A 181 -10.19 0.40 5.73
N GLY A 182 -9.49 1.33 6.35
CA GLY A 182 -9.97 2.67 6.64
C GLY A 182 -9.89 3.63 5.45
N VAL A 183 -10.37 4.84 5.65
CA VAL A 183 -10.21 5.94 4.69
C VAL A 183 -9.56 7.16 5.34
N ASP A 184 -8.91 7.99 4.51
CA ASP A 184 -8.16 9.18 4.95
C ASP A 184 -9.08 10.36 5.31
N PHE A 185 -10.37 10.30 4.95
CA PHE A 185 -11.30 11.38 5.21
C PHE A 185 -11.77 11.34 6.67
N PRO A 186 -11.69 12.45 7.39
CA PRO A 186 -12.42 12.57 8.65
C PRO A 186 -13.93 12.57 8.40
N ALA A 187 -14.71 12.00 9.31
CA ALA A 187 -16.16 12.04 9.23
C ALA A 187 -16.69 13.49 9.25
N GLY A 188 -17.69 13.76 8.44
CA GLY A 188 -18.37 15.04 8.37
C GLY A 188 -18.23 15.75 7.03
N ARG A 189 -19.06 16.76 6.84
CA ARG A 189 -19.09 17.56 5.61
C ARG A 189 -18.15 18.76 5.72
N LEU A 190 -17.62 19.21 4.60
CA LEU A 190 -16.88 20.46 4.50
C LEU A 190 -17.82 21.66 4.58
N GLY A 191 -17.25 22.82 4.94
CA GLY A 191 -17.97 24.10 4.88
C GLY A 191 -18.45 24.44 3.47
N GLU A 192 -19.58 25.16 3.38
CA GLU A 192 -20.26 25.44 2.11
C GLU A 192 -19.39 26.12 1.07
N ASP A 193 -18.49 27.03 1.47
CA ASP A 193 -17.60 27.73 0.56
C ASP A 193 -16.67 26.77 -0.20
N LYS A 194 -16.09 25.76 0.52
CA LYS A 194 -15.27 24.72 -0.09
C LYS A 194 -16.11 23.80 -0.99
N VAL A 195 -17.31 23.44 -0.55
CA VAL A 195 -18.22 22.60 -1.32
C VAL A 195 -18.64 23.29 -2.63
N ARG A 196 -18.90 24.59 -2.59
CA ARG A 196 -19.29 25.37 -3.78
C ARG A 196 -18.13 25.65 -4.73
N SER A 197 -16.90 25.63 -4.26
CA SER A 197 -15.70 25.89 -5.09
C SER A 197 -15.45 24.82 -6.15
N VAL A 198 -15.77 23.53 -5.89
CA VAL A 198 -15.61 22.47 -6.88
C VAL A 198 -16.72 22.55 -7.94
N GLY A 199 -16.34 22.45 -9.22
CA GLY A 199 -17.25 22.55 -10.36
C GLY A 199 -17.92 23.93 -10.51
N ALA A 200 -17.31 25.02 -10.02
CA ALA A 200 -17.84 26.37 -10.19
C ALA A 200 -17.93 26.81 -11.67
N ASN A 201 -17.14 26.15 -12.53
CA ASN A 201 -17.15 26.32 -13.98
C ASN A 201 -18.15 25.44 -14.72
N LEU A 202 -18.90 24.58 -14.02
CA LEU A 202 -19.85 23.63 -14.59
C LEU A 202 -21.29 24.14 -14.39
N ASP A 203 -22.19 23.75 -15.30
CA ASP A 203 -23.63 24.01 -15.16
C ASP A 203 -24.24 23.06 -14.10
N LEU A 204 -24.13 23.44 -12.84
CA LEU A 204 -24.65 22.69 -11.68
C LEU A 204 -25.67 23.55 -10.92
N PRO A 205 -26.90 23.71 -11.45
CA PRO A 205 -27.90 24.59 -10.87
C PRO A 205 -28.41 24.09 -9.51
N GLU A 206 -28.69 25.02 -8.62
CA GLU A 206 -29.31 24.70 -7.33
C GLU A 206 -30.70 24.05 -7.54
N GLY A 207 -31.02 23.05 -6.73
CA GLY A 207 -32.29 22.34 -6.82
C GLY A 207 -32.32 21.19 -7.83
N VAL A 208 -31.31 21.05 -8.69
CA VAL A 208 -31.14 19.89 -9.58
C VAL A 208 -30.28 18.85 -8.91
N PRO A 209 -30.70 17.55 -8.85
CA PRO A 209 -29.86 16.49 -8.25
C PRO A 209 -28.51 16.33 -8.93
N LEU A 210 -27.44 16.24 -8.12
CA LEU A 210 -26.09 16.01 -8.56
C LEU A 210 -25.66 14.59 -8.19
N PHE A 211 -25.33 13.81 -9.20
CA PHE A 211 -24.75 12.48 -9.03
C PHE A 211 -23.23 12.51 -9.22
N LEU A 212 -22.53 11.65 -8.53
CA LEU A 212 -21.08 11.59 -8.54
C LEU A 212 -20.59 10.15 -8.78
N PHE A 213 -19.53 10.02 -9.55
CA PHE A 213 -18.67 8.85 -9.61
C PHE A 213 -17.22 9.31 -9.40
N VAL A 214 -16.48 8.60 -8.56
CA VAL A 214 -15.03 8.82 -8.34
C VAL A 214 -14.31 7.50 -8.57
N GLY A 215 -13.30 7.48 -9.44
CA GLY A 215 -12.54 6.28 -9.68
C GLY A 215 -11.88 6.21 -11.06
N ARG A 216 -11.26 5.05 -11.33
CA ARG A 216 -10.68 4.79 -12.65
C ARG A 216 -11.75 4.72 -13.73
N MET A 217 -11.57 5.47 -14.81
CA MET A 217 -12.48 5.47 -15.97
C MET A 217 -12.26 4.21 -16.82
N MET A 218 -12.88 3.11 -16.38
CA MET A 218 -12.80 1.79 -16.96
C MET A 218 -14.20 1.19 -17.09
N TRP A 219 -14.52 0.56 -18.25
CA TRP A 219 -15.84 -0.01 -18.48
C TRP A 219 -16.29 -1.03 -17.44
N TYR A 220 -15.35 -1.82 -16.92
CA TYR A 220 -15.65 -2.82 -15.88
C TYR A 220 -16.09 -2.23 -14.52
N LYS A 221 -15.97 -0.92 -14.33
CA LYS A 221 -16.52 -0.20 -13.16
C LYS A 221 -18.02 0.10 -13.28
N GLY A 222 -18.69 -0.45 -14.30
CA GLY A 222 -20.14 -0.28 -14.50
C GLY A 222 -20.54 1.08 -15.08
N LEU A 223 -19.60 1.84 -15.68
CA LEU A 223 -19.88 3.19 -16.19
C LEU A 223 -20.90 3.17 -17.33
N ARG A 224 -21.01 2.07 -18.08
CA ARG A 224 -22.06 1.89 -19.08
C ARG A 224 -23.45 1.86 -18.43
N ILE A 225 -23.60 1.16 -17.28
CA ILE A 225 -24.86 1.10 -16.53
C ILE A 225 -25.29 2.50 -16.12
N ILE A 226 -24.36 3.34 -15.65
CA ILE A 226 -24.66 4.73 -15.27
C ILE A 226 -25.14 5.52 -16.50
N LEU A 227 -24.37 5.53 -17.59
CA LEU A 227 -24.68 6.34 -18.77
C LEU A 227 -26.00 5.93 -19.44
N ASP A 228 -26.25 4.62 -19.56
CA ASP A 228 -27.50 4.11 -20.15
C ASP A 228 -28.71 4.41 -19.25
N ALA A 229 -28.58 4.40 -17.92
CA ALA A 229 -29.61 4.81 -16.98
C ALA A 229 -29.89 6.30 -17.07
N LEU A 230 -28.86 7.12 -17.15
CA LEU A 230 -29.02 8.59 -17.31
C LEU A 230 -29.68 8.96 -18.65
N LYS A 231 -29.40 8.17 -19.71
CA LYS A 231 -30.11 8.34 -21.00
C LYS A 231 -31.61 8.10 -20.85
N GLN A 232 -32.02 7.05 -20.14
CA GLN A 232 -33.45 6.77 -19.88
C GLN A 232 -34.11 7.93 -19.12
N LEU A 233 -33.45 8.44 -18.06
CA LEU A 233 -33.98 9.60 -17.30
C LEU A 233 -34.09 10.84 -18.15
N LYS A 234 -33.11 11.14 -19.02
CA LYS A 234 -33.20 12.29 -19.96
C LYS A 234 -34.36 12.16 -20.92
N ASP A 235 -34.58 10.96 -21.49
CA ASP A 235 -35.70 10.71 -22.43
C ASP A 235 -37.04 10.84 -21.75
N GLU A 236 -37.16 10.63 -20.46
CA GLU A 236 -38.31 10.84 -19.61
C GLU A 236 -38.48 12.30 -19.16
N GLY A 237 -37.58 13.19 -19.56
CA GLY A 237 -37.61 14.60 -19.20
C GLY A 237 -37.16 14.92 -17.77
N GLN A 238 -36.51 13.99 -17.09
CA GLN A 238 -35.95 14.23 -15.75
C GLN A 238 -34.75 15.18 -15.83
N ASP A 239 -34.63 16.07 -14.86
CA ASP A 239 -33.45 16.92 -14.74
C ASP A 239 -32.50 16.37 -13.68
N PHE A 240 -31.21 16.33 -14.00
CA PHE A 240 -30.11 15.89 -13.17
C PHE A 240 -28.80 16.45 -13.69
N ARG A 241 -27.74 16.36 -12.85
CA ARG A 241 -26.34 16.52 -13.28
C ARG A 241 -25.54 15.33 -12.81
N MET A 242 -24.52 14.96 -13.58
CA MET A 242 -23.60 13.88 -13.27
C MET A 242 -22.15 14.34 -13.45
N VAL A 243 -21.32 14.09 -12.46
CA VAL A 243 -19.88 14.35 -12.52
C VAL A 243 -19.11 13.05 -12.36
N PHE A 244 -18.22 12.78 -13.31
CA PHE A 244 -17.23 11.72 -13.23
C PHE A 244 -15.87 12.34 -12.89
N VAL A 245 -15.24 11.92 -11.80
CA VAL A 245 -13.91 12.39 -11.37
C VAL A 245 -12.91 11.26 -11.50
N GLY A 246 -11.91 11.43 -12.35
CA GLY A 246 -10.84 10.44 -12.51
C GLY A 246 -10.29 10.30 -13.93
N LYS A 247 -9.43 9.30 -14.12
CA LYS A 247 -8.87 8.92 -15.43
C LYS A 247 -8.81 7.40 -15.58
N GLY A 248 -8.64 6.92 -16.80
CA GLY A 248 -8.49 5.50 -17.11
C GLY A 248 -8.31 5.29 -18.60
N THR A 249 -7.93 4.08 -18.99
CA THR A 249 -7.70 3.73 -20.40
C THR A 249 -8.93 3.86 -21.27
N ASP A 250 -10.12 3.72 -20.68
CA ASP A 250 -11.39 3.82 -21.42
C ASP A 250 -12.00 5.23 -21.35
N GLY A 251 -11.32 6.21 -20.73
CA GLY A 251 -11.87 7.54 -20.45
C GLY A 251 -12.39 8.28 -21.68
N ASP A 252 -11.65 8.25 -22.80
CA ASP A 252 -12.06 8.90 -24.04
C ASP A 252 -13.26 8.18 -24.68
N ALA A 253 -13.29 6.85 -24.65
CA ALA A 253 -14.40 6.05 -25.15
C ALA A 253 -15.68 6.28 -24.31
N ILE A 254 -15.56 6.40 -22.98
CA ILE A 254 -16.68 6.71 -22.06
C ILE A 254 -17.23 8.10 -22.35
N ARG A 255 -16.36 9.09 -22.55
CA ARG A 255 -16.74 10.47 -22.89
C ARG A 255 -17.44 10.55 -24.26
N ALA A 256 -16.91 9.82 -25.28
CA ALA A 256 -17.52 9.73 -26.58
C ALA A 256 -18.92 9.10 -26.50
N TYR A 257 -19.06 8.01 -25.77
CA TYR A 257 -20.33 7.32 -25.55
C TYR A 257 -21.38 8.21 -24.86
N ALA A 258 -21.01 8.98 -23.84
CA ALA A 258 -21.92 9.98 -23.25
C ALA A 258 -22.38 11.01 -24.28
N GLY A 259 -21.51 11.40 -25.21
CA GLY A 259 -21.85 12.27 -26.34
C GLY A 259 -22.84 11.65 -27.33
N GLU A 260 -22.65 10.37 -27.70
CA GLU A 260 -23.55 9.60 -28.56
C GLU A 260 -24.95 9.45 -27.95
N LEU A 261 -25.03 9.29 -26.63
CA LEU A 261 -26.28 9.26 -25.88
C LEU A 261 -26.94 10.66 -25.73
N GLY A 262 -26.30 11.72 -26.23
CA GLY A 262 -26.80 13.08 -26.15
C GLY A 262 -26.75 13.68 -24.74
N LEU A 263 -25.83 13.22 -23.86
CA LEU A 263 -25.78 13.63 -22.46
C LEU A 263 -24.78 14.78 -22.17
N ARG A 264 -24.23 15.43 -23.20
CA ARG A 264 -23.16 16.45 -23.06
C ARG A 264 -23.52 17.64 -22.20
N ASP A 265 -24.81 17.97 -22.13
CA ASP A 265 -25.37 19.06 -21.36
C ASP A 265 -25.60 18.77 -19.88
N LYS A 266 -25.53 17.47 -19.48
CA LYS A 266 -25.87 17.01 -18.14
C LYS A 266 -24.76 16.20 -17.49
N VAL A 267 -23.76 15.75 -18.26
CA VAL A 267 -22.67 14.86 -17.80
C VAL A 267 -21.31 15.53 -17.99
N PHE A 268 -20.60 15.68 -16.92
CA PHE A 268 -19.28 16.34 -16.85
C PHE A 268 -18.19 15.38 -16.44
N PHE A 269 -16.98 15.62 -16.91
CA PHE A 269 -15.82 14.80 -16.66
C PHE A 269 -14.68 15.66 -16.12
N GLU A 270 -14.35 15.49 -14.86
CA GLU A 270 -13.27 16.18 -14.20
C GLU A 270 -11.99 15.34 -14.21
N ALA A 271 -10.86 16.03 -14.29
CA ALA A 271 -9.55 15.40 -14.23
C ALA A 271 -9.33 14.68 -12.88
N PRO A 272 -8.44 13.68 -12.82
CA PRO A 272 -8.08 13.09 -11.54
C PRO A 272 -7.50 14.16 -10.62
N CYS A 273 -7.99 14.21 -9.42
CA CYS A 273 -7.50 15.11 -8.39
C CYS A 273 -6.84 14.30 -7.28
N TYR A 274 -5.63 14.68 -6.91
CA TYR A 274 -4.88 14.05 -5.81
C TYR A 274 -5.01 14.84 -4.51
N ASP A 275 -5.56 16.07 -4.56
CA ASP A 275 -5.90 16.84 -3.39
C ASP A 275 -7.12 16.23 -2.71
N ARG A 276 -6.90 15.69 -1.51
CA ARG A 276 -7.93 14.99 -0.73
C ARG A 276 -9.08 15.92 -0.31
N GLU A 277 -8.82 17.21 -0.08
CA GLU A 277 -9.87 18.18 0.24
C GLU A 277 -10.78 18.47 -0.96
N VAL A 278 -10.21 18.55 -2.17
CA VAL A 278 -11.00 18.75 -3.40
C VAL A 278 -11.87 17.53 -3.70
N ILE A 279 -11.33 16.31 -3.57
CA ILE A 279 -12.15 15.09 -3.72
C ILE A 279 -13.24 15.04 -2.67
N ARG A 280 -12.95 15.36 -1.42
CA ARG A 280 -13.92 15.41 -0.33
C ARG A 280 -14.99 16.45 -0.60
N ALA A 281 -14.66 17.61 -1.19
CA ALA A 281 -15.62 18.63 -1.57
C ALA A 281 -16.60 18.13 -2.63
N TRP A 282 -16.15 17.32 -3.61
CA TRP A 282 -17.03 16.66 -4.57
C TRP A 282 -18.02 15.70 -3.90
N TYR A 283 -17.55 14.83 -2.97
CA TYR A 283 -18.45 13.96 -2.19
C TYR A 283 -19.45 14.77 -1.35
N CYS A 284 -19.02 15.89 -0.76
CA CYS A 284 -19.93 16.77 -0.01
C CYS A 284 -20.92 17.51 -0.88
N ARG A 285 -20.61 17.80 -2.16
CA ARG A 285 -21.48 18.52 -3.09
C ARG A 285 -22.59 17.67 -3.68
N ALA A 286 -22.31 16.38 -3.89
CA ALA A 286 -23.24 15.45 -4.52
C ALA A 286 -24.42 15.07 -3.63
N ASP A 287 -25.52 14.65 -4.27
CA ASP A 287 -26.73 14.09 -3.64
C ASP A 287 -26.68 12.55 -3.58
N LEU A 288 -26.03 11.90 -4.55
CA LEU A 288 -25.83 10.44 -4.59
C LEU A 288 -24.46 10.08 -5.20
N PHE A 289 -23.85 9.04 -4.67
CA PHE A 289 -22.68 8.40 -5.24
C PHE A 289 -23.11 7.16 -6.03
N LEU A 290 -22.82 7.13 -7.33
CA LEU A 290 -23.19 6.01 -8.21
C LEU A 290 -21.98 5.12 -8.44
N PHE A 291 -22.00 3.90 -7.89
CA PHE A 291 -20.87 2.98 -7.98
C PHE A 291 -21.28 1.54 -8.30
N PRO A 292 -21.75 1.27 -9.53
CA PRO A 292 -22.18 -0.06 -9.96
C PRO A 292 -20.99 -0.96 -10.38
N SER A 293 -20.01 -1.10 -9.48
CA SER A 293 -18.83 -1.93 -9.72
C SER A 293 -18.94 -3.26 -8.98
N THR A 294 -18.69 -4.37 -9.69
CA THR A 294 -18.57 -5.73 -9.13
C THR A 294 -17.12 -6.14 -8.96
N PHE A 295 -16.18 -5.32 -9.44
CA PHE A 295 -14.75 -5.62 -9.45
C PHE A 295 -14.06 -5.35 -8.12
N ASP A 296 -14.48 -4.32 -7.40
CA ASP A 296 -13.79 -3.84 -6.19
C ASP A 296 -13.84 -4.84 -5.04
N THR A 297 -12.77 -4.92 -4.26
CA THR A 297 -12.66 -5.81 -3.10
C THR A 297 -13.18 -5.20 -1.80
N ASN A 298 -13.03 -3.89 -1.61
CA ASN A 298 -13.42 -3.23 -0.35
C ASN A 298 -14.26 -1.97 -0.57
N GLY A 299 -14.30 -1.44 -1.80
CA GLY A 299 -15.08 -0.23 -2.09
C GLY A 299 -14.64 1.00 -1.29
N LEU A 300 -13.34 1.29 -1.19
CA LEU A 300 -12.81 2.45 -0.45
C LEU A 300 -13.55 3.75 -0.79
N VAL A 301 -13.87 3.97 -2.08
CA VAL A 301 -14.62 5.15 -2.53
C VAL A 301 -16.05 5.22 -1.97
N VAL A 302 -16.67 4.08 -1.64
CA VAL A 302 -17.97 4.00 -0.95
C VAL A 302 -17.83 4.45 0.51
N ARG A 303 -16.75 4.05 1.17
CA ARG A 303 -16.43 4.50 2.53
C ARG A 303 -16.03 5.99 2.57
N GLU A 304 -15.39 6.50 1.50
CA GLU A 304 -15.12 7.92 1.32
C GLU A 304 -16.42 8.73 1.17
N ALA A 305 -17.37 8.22 0.37
CA ALA A 305 -18.70 8.81 0.26
C ALA A 305 -19.42 8.80 1.62
N ALA A 306 -19.39 7.68 2.32
CA ALA A 306 -19.96 7.55 3.66
C ALA A 306 -19.34 8.53 4.66
N ALA A 307 -18.01 8.73 4.65
CA ALA A 307 -17.34 9.73 5.50
C ALA A 307 -17.94 11.14 5.34
N CYS A 308 -18.36 11.48 4.12
CA CYS A 308 -18.98 12.76 3.77
C CYS A 308 -20.51 12.80 3.96
N GLY A 309 -21.12 11.73 4.47
CA GLY A 309 -22.58 11.62 4.62
C GLY A 309 -23.31 11.54 3.27
N LEU A 310 -22.69 10.94 2.25
CA LEU A 310 -23.24 10.75 0.91
C LEU A 310 -23.70 9.29 0.73
N ALA A 311 -24.97 9.09 0.39
CA ALA A 311 -25.51 7.76 0.12
C ALA A 311 -25.00 7.20 -1.21
N SER A 312 -24.68 5.90 -1.23
CA SER A 312 -24.21 5.21 -2.43
C SER A 312 -25.29 4.34 -3.06
N VAL A 313 -25.29 4.25 -4.39
CA VAL A 313 -26.10 3.30 -5.18
C VAL A 313 -25.17 2.22 -5.70
N LEU A 314 -25.39 0.97 -5.29
CA LEU A 314 -24.47 -0.16 -5.45
C LEU A 314 -25.20 -1.36 -6.08
N ILE A 315 -24.44 -2.25 -6.72
CA ILE A 315 -24.97 -3.56 -7.15
C ILE A 315 -25.14 -4.46 -5.93
N ALA A 316 -26.33 -5.01 -5.75
CA ALA A 316 -26.63 -5.97 -4.71
C ALA A 316 -25.67 -7.18 -4.77
N GLY A 317 -25.09 -7.58 -3.62
CA GLY A 317 -24.15 -8.71 -3.52
C GLY A 317 -22.74 -8.42 -4.02
N SER A 318 -22.41 -7.18 -4.44
CA SER A 318 -21.02 -6.80 -4.71
C SER A 318 -20.22 -6.65 -3.41
N CYS A 319 -18.88 -6.83 -3.46
CA CYS A 319 -18.03 -6.62 -2.28
C CYS A 319 -18.12 -5.17 -1.74
N ALA A 320 -18.37 -4.20 -2.61
CA ALA A 320 -18.56 -2.81 -2.20
C ALA A 320 -19.87 -2.56 -1.43
N ALA A 321 -20.81 -3.52 -1.47
CA ALA A 321 -22.12 -3.46 -0.84
C ALA A 321 -22.24 -4.28 0.46
N GLU A 322 -21.17 -4.91 0.93
CA GLU A 322 -21.21 -5.86 2.07
C GLU A 322 -21.74 -5.25 3.38
N ASP A 323 -21.35 -4.03 3.69
CA ASP A 323 -21.77 -3.33 4.92
C ASP A 323 -23.02 -2.48 4.69
N VAL A 324 -23.70 -2.64 3.54
CA VAL A 324 -24.84 -1.84 3.16
C VAL A 324 -26.15 -2.59 3.38
N THR A 325 -27.14 -1.90 3.94
CA THR A 325 -28.54 -2.32 4.05
C THR A 325 -29.39 -1.41 3.18
N ASP A 326 -30.12 -2.00 2.24
CA ASP A 326 -30.93 -1.24 1.26
C ASP A 326 -31.94 -0.30 1.91
N GLY A 327 -31.92 0.96 1.51
CA GLY A 327 -32.78 2.02 2.03
C GLY A 327 -32.45 2.52 3.44
N GLN A 328 -31.51 1.89 4.14
CA GLN A 328 -31.04 2.32 5.47
C GLN A 328 -29.78 3.17 5.39
N ASN A 329 -28.68 2.62 4.83
CA ASN A 329 -27.37 3.27 4.74
C ASN A 329 -26.77 3.24 3.32
N GLY A 330 -27.57 2.86 2.32
CA GLY A 330 -27.28 2.87 0.88
C GLY A 330 -28.45 2.35 0.10
N PHE A 331 -28.30 2.19 -1.22
CA PHE A 331 -29.35 1.70 -2.11
C PHE A 331 -28.80 0.62 -3.02
N PHE A 332 -29.62 -0.41 -3.28
CA PHE A 332 -29.26 -1.52 -4.15
C PHE A 332 -29.94 -1.47 -5.51
N ILE A 333 -29.19 -1.86 -6.51
CA ILE A 333 -29.66 -2.13 -7.86
C ILE A 333 -29.24 -3.52 -8.31
N GLU A 334 -29.88 -4.05 -9.33
CA GLU A 334 -29.38 -5.15 -10.14
C GLU A 334 -28.28 -4.65 -11.10
N GLU A 335 -27.45 -5.53 -11.64
CA GLU A 335 -26.37 -5.19 -12.58
C GLU A 335 -26.90 -4.81 -13.97
N ASN A 336 -27.78 -3.82 -14.04
CA ASN A 336 -28.32 -3.32 -15.30
C ASN A 336 -28.80 -1.86 -15.22
N ALA A 337 -28.86 -1.19 -16.37
CA ALA A 337 -29.25 0.21 -16.49
C ALA A 337 -30.71 0.46 -16.12
N ALA A 338 -31.62 -0.50 -16.38
CA ALA A 338 -33.05 -0.30 -16.08
C ALA A 338 -33.29 -0.23 -14.56
N SER A 339 -32.61 -1.10 -13.78
CA SER A 339 -32.66 -1.06 -12.32
C SER A 339 -32.07 0.24 -11.76
N MET A 340 -30.95 0.71 -12.31
CA MET A 340 -30.34 2.01 -11.94
C MET A 340 -31.30 3.17 -12.25
N ALA A 341 -31.88 3.22 -13.46
CA ALA A 341 -32.83 4.27 -13.84
C ALA A 341 -34.08 4.28 -12.95
N ALA A 342 -34.63 3.10 -12.64
CA ALA A 342 -35.77 2.97 -11.73
C ALA A 342 -35.45 3.48 -10.31
N MET A 343 -34.25 3.17 -9.79
CA MET A 343 -33.79 3.67 -8.51
C MET A 343 -33.64 5.19 -8.53
N LEU A 344 -32.93 5.75 -9.50
CA LEU A 344 -32.74 7.20 -9.60
C LEU A 344 -34.05 7.96 -9.77
N ARG A 345 -34.98 7.44 -10.60
CA ARG A 345 -36.33 8.02 -10.76
C ARG A 345 -37.09 8.10 -9.44
N ARG A 346 -36.97 7.07 -8.61
CA ARG A 346 -37.55 7.01 -7.26
C ARG A 346 -36.93 8.04 -6.34
N LEU A 347 -35.61 8.20 -6.39
CA LEU A 347 -34.86 9.02 -5.43
C LEU A 347 -34.81 10.50 -5.76
N ILE A 348 -34.84 10.91 -7.05
CA ILE A 348 -34.80 12.31 -7.48
C ILE A 348 -35.77 13.22 -6.69
N PRO A 349 -37.05 12.87 -6.48
CA PRO A 349 -37.95 13.68 -5.69
C PRO A 349 -37.77 13.56 -4.17
N GLN A 350 -36.88 12.70 -3.68
CA GLN A 350 -36.78 12.35 -2.26
C GLN A 350 -35.40 12.74 -1.66
N ARG A 351 -35.03 14.01 -1.78
CA ARG A 351 -33.71 14.50 -1.29
C ARG A 351 -33.47 14.26 0.20
N GLU A 352 -34.51 14.44 1.01
CA GLU A 352 -34.43 14.15 2.46
C GLU A 352 -34.14 12.68 2.74
N LEU A 353 -34.68 11.76 1.93
CA LEU A 353 -34.36 10.34 2.05
C LEU A 353 -32.87 10.08 1.69
N MET A 354 -32.37 10.64 0.58
CA MET A 354 -30.98 10.51 0.18
C MET A 354 -30.04 11.03 1.27
N ARG A 355 -30.34 12.22 1.84
CA ARG A 355 -29.54 12.80 2.92
C ARG A 355 -29.53 11.93 4.18
N ARG A 356 -30.70 11.48 4.64
CA ARG A 356 -30.85 10.62 5.81
C ARG A 356 -30.08 9.30 5.64
N VAL A 357 -30.18 8.67 4.49
CA VAL A 357 -29.46 7.43 4.17
C VAL A 357 -27.93 7.67 4.15
N GLY A 358 -27.48 8.81 3.63
CA GLY A 358 -26.09 9.22 3.69
C GLY A 358 -25.56 9.46 5.12
N GLU A 359 -26.37 10.08 5.98
CA GLU A 359 -26.04 10.26 7.39
C GLU A 359 -25.95 8.92 8.15
N ASN A 360 -26.78 7.96 7.80
CA ASN A 360 -26.69 6.61 8.33
C ASN A 360 -25.42 5.89 7.81
N ALA A 361 -25.11 6.04 6.51
CA ALA A 361 -23.87 5.50 5.94
C ALA A 361 -22.63 6.02 6.70
N GLN A 362 -22.63 7.32 7.05
CA GLN A 362 -21.52 7.89 7.84
C GLN A 362 -21.38 7.23 9.22
N LYS A 363 -22.47 6.84 9.85
CA LYS A 363 -22.43 6.21 11.19
C LYS A 363 -22.11 4.72 11.16
N GLU A 364 -22.51 4.02 10.08
CA GLU A 364 -22.54 2.56 10.05
C GLU A 364 -21.47 1.96 9.12
N ILE A 365 -21.06 2.71 8.06
CA ILE A 365 -20.12 2.20 7.04
C ILE A 365 -18.72 2.83 7.19
N TYR A 366 -18.67 4.10 7.60
CA TYR A 366 -17.41 4.81 7.74
C TYR A 366 -16.50 4.15 8.78
N ILE A 367 -15.24 4.00 8.42
CA ILE A 367 -14.16 3.61 9.31
C ILE A 367 -12.91 4.43 8.97
N SER A 368 -12.30 5.04 9.98
CA SER A 368 -11.02 5.73 9.82
C SER A 368 -9.86 4.72 9.73
N TRP A 369 -8.71 5.14 9.18
CA TRP A 369 -7.50 4.33 9.28
C TRP A 369 -7.08 4.09 10.73
N ASP A 370 -7.25 5.07 11.61
CA ASP A 370 -6.94 4.92 13.04
C ASP A 370 -7.76 3.78 13.68
N ASP A 371 -9.07 3.72 13.42
CA ASP A 371 -9.93 2.66 13.94
C ASP A 371 -9.64 1.30 13.30
N SER A 372 -9.42 1.27 11.99
CA SER A 372 -9.07 0.05 11.27
C SER A 372 -7.77 -0.56 11.81
N ILE A 373 -6.74 0.25 11.96
CA ILE A 373 -5.42 -0.21 12.42
C ILE A 373 -5.45 -0.51 13.93
N ALA A 374 -6.26 0.21 14.73
CA ALA A 374 -6.50 -0.15 16.12
C ALA A 374 -7.09 -1.58 16.24
N ASN A 375 -8.02 -1.95 15.33
CA ASN A 375 -8.55 -3.31 15.25
C ASN A 375 -7.45 -4.32 14.89
N ALA A 376 -6.62 -4.00 13.90
CA ALA A 376 -5.50 -4.83 13.49
C ALA A 376 -4.49 -5.02 14.64
N CYS A 377 -4.14 -3.96 15.36
CA CYS A 377 -3.20 -4.03 16.49
C CYS A 377 -3.76 -4.89 17.64
N ARG A 378 -5.07 -4.79 17.94
CA ARG A 378 -5.70 -5.71 18.90
C ARG A 378 -5.59 -7.16 18.43
N ARG A 379 -5.74 -7.41 17.14
CA ARG A 379 -5.59 -8.76 16.59
C ARG A 379 -4.15 -9.25 16.61
N TYR A 380 -3.15 -8.39 16.40
CA TYR A 380 -1.73 -8.76 16.54
C TYR A 380 -1.42 -9.32 17.93
N GLU A 381 -1.98 -8.75 19.00
CA GLU A 381 -1.77 -9.32 20.36
C GLU A 381 -2.34 -10.76 20.48
N VAL A 382 -3.48 -11.03 19.85
CA VAL A 382 -4.02 -12.39 19.79
C VAL A 382 -3.12 -13.32 18.97
N VAL A 383 -2.61 -12.84 17.84
CA VAL A 383 -1.67 -13.61 17.00
C VAL A 383 -0.40 -13.95 17.77
N LEU A 384 0.16 -12.98 18.46
CA LEU A 384 1.38 -13.17 19.28
C LEU A 384 1.16 -14.14 20.44
N ASP A 385 0.01 -14.08 21.12
CA ASP A 385 -0.33 -15.02 22.19
C ASP A 385 -0.52 -16.44 21.65
N ASN A 386 -1.28 -16.60 20.56
CA ASN A 386 -1.49 -17.88 19.90
C ASN A 386 -0.17 -18.50 19.42
N PHE A 387 0.72 -17.69 18.86
CA PHE A 387 2.03 -18.17 18.40
C PHE A 387 2.89 -18.67 19.57
N ARG A 388 2.98 -17.90 20.67
CA ARG A 388 3.70 -18.30 21.89
C ARG A 388 3.17 -19.59 22.51
N ARG A 389 1.85 -19.82 22.40
CA ARG A 389 1.16 -21.03 22.89
C ARG A 389 1.24 -22.21 21.92
N GLY A 390 1.85 -22.05 20.76
CA GLY A 390 1.97 -23.10 19.73
C GLY A 390 0.63 -23.52 19.13
N LEU A 391 -0.33 -22.59 18.99
CA LEU A 391 -1.68 -22.88 18.49
C LEU A 391 -1.75 -22.83 16.95
N TYR A 392 -0.73 -22.33 16.28
CA TYR A 392 -0.64 -22.33 14.83
C TYR A 392 0.01 -23.61 14.31
N PRO A 393 -0.35 -24.07 13.09
CA PRO A 393 0.27 -25.23 12.47
C PRO A 393 1.78 -25.00 12.27
N VAL A 394 2.55 -26.06 12.41
CA VAL A 394 3.96 -26.04 12.03
C VAL A 394 4.04 -26.05 10.50
N HIS A 395 4.58 -24.99 9.92
CA HIS A 395 4.83 -24.89 8.48
C HIS A 395 6.21 -25.51 8.16
N ASP A 396 6.19 -26.75 7.67
CA ASP A 396 7.40 -27.50 7.29
C ASP A 396 7.19 -28.21 5.94
N THR A 397 6.78 -27.43 4.94
CA THR A 397 6.67 -27.91 3.56
C THR A 397 8.06 -28.02 2.90
N PRO A 398 8.23 -28.76 1.80
CA PRO A 398 9.45 -28.75 1.02
C PRO A 398 9.89 -27.35 0.58
N ALA A 399 8.93 -26.48 0.28
CA ALA A 399 9.19 -25.06 -0.03
C ALA A 399 9.76 -24.31 1.18
N ASP A 400 9.24 -24.55 2.39
CA ASP A 400 9.77 -23.94 3.61
C ASP A 400 11.19 -24.43 3.92
N GLY A 401 11.48 -25.72 3.70
CA GLY A 401 12.82 -26.28 3.80
C GLY A 401 13.81 -25.63 2.83
N PHE A 402 13.40 -25.41 1.57
CA PHE A 402 14.20 -24.70 0.58
C PHE A 402 14.45 -23.23 0.99
N LEU A 403 13.43 -22.53 1.46
CA LEU A 403 13.55 -21.12 1.91
C LEU A 403 14.47 -21.01 3.13
N ARG A 404 14.40 -21.96 4.07
CA ARG A 404 15.31 -22.04 5.22
C ARG A 404 16.75 -22.21 4.78
N GLY A 405 17.05 -23.18 3.91
CA GLY A 405 18.39 -23.39 3.37
C GLY A 405 18.92 -22.18 2.59
N THR A 406 18.04 -21.44 1.91
CA THR A 406 18.39 -20.19 1.23
C THR A 406 18.76 -19.11 2.24
N ALA A 407 17.98 -18.92 3.30
CA ALA A 407 18.29 -17.97 4.37
C ALA A 407 19.63 -18.27 5.06
N GLU A 408 19.89 -19.55 5.40
CA GLU A 408 21.17 -19.99 5.96
C GLU A 408 22.36 -19.71 5.03
N SER A 409 22.16 -19.87 3.72
CA SER A 409 23.19 -19.56 2.71
C SER A 409 23.49 -18.06 2.65
N LEU A 410 22.47 -17.19 2.73
CA LEU A 410 22.66 -15.74 2.80
C LEU A 410 23.42 -15.33 4.06
N ASP A 411 23.16 -15.97 5.20
CA ASP A 411 23.90 -15.75 6.45
C ASP A 411 25.36 -16.15 6.34
N ALA A 412 25.65 -17.26 5.66
CA ALA A 412 27.03 -17.68 5.43
C ALA A 412 27.76 -16.63 4.57
N ILE A 413 27.12 -16.04 3.56
CA ILE A 413 27.67 -14.95 2.75
C ILE A 413 27.95 -13.73 3.63
N ASN A 414 27.04 -13.32 4.50
CA ASN A 414 27.23 -12.19 5.42
C ASN A 414 28.42 -12.43 6.37
N ARG A 415 28.53 -13.62 6.95
CA ARG A 415 29.67 -13.98 7.79
C ARG A 415 31.02 -13.86 7.06
N VAL A 416 31.08 -14.33 5.81
CA VAL A 416 32.30 -14.22 4.98
C VAL A 416 32.62 -12.76 4.67
N ARG A 417 31.58 -11.92 4.37
CA ARG A 417 31.77 -10.48 4.14
C ARG A 417 32.28 -9.78 5.39
N ALA A 418 31.66 -10.01 6.54
CA ALA A 418 32.10 -9.44 7.81
C ALA A 418 33.56 -9.82 8.15
N ALA A 419 33.93 -11.10 7.97
CA ALA A 419 35.30 -11.55 8.18
C ALA A 419 36.29 -10.87 7.23
N ARG A 420 35.91 -10.70 5.95
CA ARG A 420 36.72 -9.97 4.96
C ARG A 420 36.91 -8.50 5.32
N ASP A 421 35.84 -7.85 5.78
CA ASP A 421 35.86 -6.42 6.11
C ASP A 421 36.65 -6.16 7.39
N GLN A 422 36.59 -7.10 8.40
CA GLN A 422 37.45 -7.11 9.55
C GLN A 422 38.94 -7.29 9.18
N LEU A 423 39.25 -8.22 8.26
CA LEU A 423 40.63 -8.43 7.78
C LEU A 423 41.14 -7.16 7.05
N ARG A 424 40.33 -6.50 6.23
CA ARG A 424 40.73 -5.25 5.59
C ARG A 424 40.97 -4.14 6.61
N ALA A 425 40.10 -3.98 7.59
CA ALA A 425 40.30 -3.00 8.65
C ALA A 425 41.59 -3.24 9.45
N ALA A 426 41.91 -4.49 9.77
CA ALA A 426 43.17 -4.86 10.42
C ALA A 426 44.39 -4.54 9.53
N MET A 427 44.34 -4.88 8.23
CA MET A 427 45.41 -4.53 7.28
C MET A 427 45.58 -3.01 7.13
N ASP A 428 44.52 -2.25 7.09
CA ASP A 428 44.58 -0.76 7.01
C ASP A 428 45.15 -0.16 8.30
N GLU A 429 44.93 -0.78 9.45
CA GLU A 429 45.52 -0.39 10.74
C GLU A 429 47.03 -0.68 10.74
N ASP A 430 47.45 -1.89 10.33
CA ASP A 430 48.86 -2.25 10.21
C ASP A 430 49.64 -1.33 9.26
N VAL A 431 49.03 -0.98 8.11
CA VAL A 431 49.60 -0.02 7.14
C VAL A 431 49.76 1.38 7.76
N ARG A 432 48.78 1.83 8.55
CA ARG A 432 48.88 3.11 9.26
C ARG A 432 49.97 3.10 10.28
N GLN A 433 50.05 2.08 11.13
CA GLN A 433 51.12 1.93 12.13
C GLN A 433 52.52 1.90 11.49
N TRP A 434 52.67 1.14 10.40
CA TRP A 434 53.94 1.14 9.65
C TRP A 434 54.30 2.54 9.08
N HIS A 435 53.33 3.29 8.58
CA HIS A 435 53.53 4.65 8.10
C HIS A 435 54.01 5.59 9.22
N ASP A 436 53.38 5.50 10.38
CA ASP A 436 53.75 6.31 11.56
C ASP A 436 55.13 5.99 12.04
N GLU A 437 55.52 4.69 12.13
CA GLU A 437 56.89 4.26 12.47
C GLU A 437 57.94 4.80 11.46
N VAL A 438 57.65 4.76 10.17
CA VAL A 438 58.53 5.30 9.15
C VAL A 438 58.72 6.82 9.30
N GLN A 439 57.64 7.54 9.62
CA GLN A 439 57.68 9.01 9.87
C GLN A 439 58.49 9.31 11.14
N GLU A 440 58.29 8.60 12.24
CA GLU A 440 59.12 8.76 13.46
C GLU A 440 60.57 8.50 13.20
N ASN A 441 60.92 7.42 12.50
CA ASN A 441 62.29 7.11 12.15
C ASN A 441 62.97 8.20 11.27
N ARG A 442 62.22 8.79 10.36
CA ARG A 442 62.71 9.94 9.54
C ARG A 442 62.99 11.16 10.42
N LEU A 443 62.06 11.51 11.33
CA LEU A 443 62.26 12.61 12.27
C LEU A 443 63.50 12.41 13.17
N ARG A 444 63.66 11.23 13.74
CA ARG A 444 64.84 10.84 14.55
C ARG A 444 66.14 10.93 13.74
N ALA A 445 66.14 10.51 12.47
CA ALA A 445 67.30 10.63 11.59
C ALA A 445 67.60 12.10 11.25
N GLN A 446 66.63 12.96 11.11
CA GLN A 446 66.80 14.40 10.89
C GLN A 446 67.40 15.07 12.14
N GLU A 447 66.85 14.81 13.33
CA GLU A 447 67.39 15.31 14.60
C GLU A 447 68.85 14.89 14.83
N ASN A 448 69.18 13.66 14.51
CA ASN A 448 70.57 13.17 14.62
C ASN A 448 71.51 13.87 13.63
N ARG A 449 71.07 14.18 12.41
CA ARG A 449 71.83 14.98 11.43
C ARG A 449 72.08 16.39 11.94
N GLU A 450 71.09 17.05 12.49
CA GLU A 450 71.17 18.40 13.04
C GLU A 450 72.17 18.47 14.21
N LYS A 451 72.04 17.51 15.17
CA LYS A 451 73.01 17.39 16.28
C LYS A 451 74.42 17.10 15.81
N PHE A 452 74.60 16.33 14.74
CA PHE A 452 75.91 16.06 14.16
C PHE A 452 76.48 17.32 13.49
N GLN A 453 75.68 18.09 12.78
CA GLN A 453 76.10 19.36 12.18
C GLN A 453 76.43 20.43 13.23
N GLU A 454 75.69 20.52 14.33
CA GLU A 454 76.03 21.40 15.45
C GLU A 454 77.39 21.03 16.06
N LYS A 455 77.68 19.72 16.28
CA LYS A 455 78.94 19.25 16.78
C LYS A 455 80.10 19.58 15.82
N LEU A 456 79.89 19.40 14.52
CA LEU A 456 80.87 19.78 13.50
C LEU A 456 81.17 21.30 13.50
N THR A 457 80.15 22.10 13.66
CA THR A 457 80.27 23.58 13.75
C THR A 457 81.04 23.99 14.99
N GLN A 458 80.74 23.37 16.14
CA GLN A 458 81.48 23.61 17.41
C GLN A 458 82.97 23.18 17.30
N LEU A 459 83.24 22.05 16.65
CA LEU A 459 84.55 21.60 16.36
C LEU A 459 85.37 22.57 15.46
N ARG A 460 84.73 23.05 14.40
CA ARG A 460 85.33 24.11 13.50
C ARG A 460 85.64 25.38 14.29
N GLN A 461 84.73 25.90 15.09
CA GLN A 461 84.94 27.08 15.92
C GLN A 461 86.04 26.89 16.97
N ARG A 462 86.31 25.63 17.48
CA ARG A 462 87.43 25.32 18.33
C ARG A 462 88.75 25.33 17.58
N ILE A 463 88.81 24.75 16.39
CA ILE A 463 90.00 24.73 15.55
C ILE A 463 90.37 26.15 15.14
N ASP A 464 89.41 27.01 14.75
CA ASP A 464 89.67 28.38 14.39
C ASP A 464 90.14 29.25 15.56
N ARG A 465 90.06 28.83 16.81
CA ARG A 465 90.56 29.51 18.00
C ARG A 465 92.02 29.10 18.33
N TYR A 466 92.57 28.03 17.70
CA TYR A 466 93.87 27.51 17.93
C TYR A 466 94.80 27.73 16.72
N LEU A 467 94.27 28.26 15.60
CA LEU A 467 95.02 28.76 14.49
C LEU A 467 95.06 30.33 14.52
#